data_ab36e473a5909e38de53b679ab7c0a6f
#
_entry.id   ab36e473a5909e38de53b679ab7c0a6f
#
_cell.length_a   1.000
_cell.length_b   1.000
_cell.length_c   1.000
_cell.angle_alpha   90.00
_cell.angle_beta   90.00
_cell.angle_gamma   90.00
#
_symmetry.space_group_name_H-M   'P 1'
#
loop_
_entity.id
_entity.type
_entity.pdbx_description
1 polymer ?
#
loop_
_entity_poly.entity_id
_entity_poly.type
_entity_poly.pdbx_seq_one_letter_code
_entity_poly.pdbx_strand_id
1 'polypeptide(L)'
;MEENKTQKEILKLWELIQKKFSDNFDVKNVRMVTRLDKYFIPQLYFEKKRKKKKSENFEISFNDGRKPLSTKEMAAEEVLLSFIDYVGVDNVISLGIKTKNGKNLISDNEEDADSWKPLNGKYVCVKTGSPDKANNIQRIINGLNIDAKINYL
;
A
#
# COMPACT_ATOMS: atom_id res chain seq x y z
N MET A 1 39.98 -12.23 9.13
CA MET A 1 40.82 -11.02 8.99
C MET A 1 40.77 -10.37 7.62
N GLU A 2 40.66 -11.12 6.53
CA GLU A 2 40.52 -10.56 5.18
C GLU A 2 39.18 -9.83 4.94
N GLU A 3 38.08 -10.31 5.50
CA GLU A 3 36.76 -9.69 5.43
C GLU A 3 36.73 -8.22 5.87
N ASN A 4 37.51 -7.89 6.89
CA ASN A 4 37.54 -6.56 7.50
C ASN A 4 38.29 -5.52 6.63
N LYS A 5 39.21 -5.96 5.77
CA LYS A 5 39.96 -5.09 4.87
C LYS A 5 39.13 -4.72 3.66
N THR A 6 38.46 -5.71 3.06
CA THR A 6 37.58 -5.52 1.92
C THR A 6 36.38 -4.65 2.25
N GLN A 7 35.78 -4.83 3.43
CA GLN A 7 34.69 -3.95 3.91
C GLN A 7 35.12 -2.49 4.07
N LYS A 8 36.29 -2.26 4.61
CA LYS A 8 36.85 -0.90 4.75
C LYS A 8 37.13 -0.24 3.40
N GLU A 9 37.60 -1.00 2.43
CA GLU A 9 37.84 -0.49 1.06
C GLU A 9 36.54 -0.15 0.36
N ILE A 10 35.51 -0.99 0.50
CA ILE A 10 34.16 -0.73 -0.02
C ILE A 10 33.55 0.53 0.60
N LEU A 11 33.69 0.71 1.92
CA LEU A 11 33.19 1.92 2.61
C LEU A 11 33.90 3.19 2.11
N LYS A 12 35.23 3.15 1.95
CA LYS A 12 35.99 4.28 1.38
C LYS A 12 35.57 4.62 -0.04
N LEU A 13 35.32 3.60 -0.87
CA LEU A 13 34.83 3.82 -2.23
C LEU A 13 33.43 4.44 -2.21
N TRP A 14 32.57 4.02 -1.30
CA TRP A 14 31.25 4.58 -1.12
C TRP A 14 31.29 6.04 -0.70
N GLU A 15 32.15 6.39 0.26
CA GLU A 15 32.34 7.78 0.70
C GLU A 15 32.86 8.67 -0.44
N LEU A 16 33.76 8.16 -1.28
CA LEU A 16 34.27 8.87 -2.46
C LEU A 16 33.17 9.11 -3.49
N ILE A 17 32.33 8.12 -3.74
CA ILE A 17 31.17 8.23 -4.64
C ILE A 17 30.17 9.24 -4.09
N GLN A 18 29.86 9.20 -2.81
CA GLN A 18 28.98 10.15 -2.15
C GLN A 18 29.49 11.59 -2.29
N LYS A 19 30.78 11.80 -2.07
CA LYS A 19 31.41 13.12 -2.16
C LYS A 19 31.44 13.66 -3.59
N LYS A 20 31.66 12.81 -4.58
CA LYS A 20 31.86 13.22 -5.97
C LYS A 20 30.54 13.43 -6.73
N PHE A 21 29.47 12.78 -6.30
CA PHE A 21 28.16 12.78 -6.97
C PHE A 21 27.03 13.34 -6.10
N SER A 22 27.35 13.93 -4.94
CA SER A 22 26.37 14.51 -4.01
C SER A 22 25.42 15.52 -4.65
N ASP A 23 25.90 16.28 -5.64
CA ASP A 23 25.12 17.33 -6.28
C ASP A 23 24.15 16.81 -7.36
N ASN A 24 24.43 15.62 -7.91
CA ASN A 24 23.66 15.04 -9.02
C ASN A 24 22.96 13.73 -8.69
N PHE A 25 23.17 13.20 -7.48
CA PHE A 25 22.72 11.87 -7.09
C PHE A 25 22.12 11.91 -5.70
N ASP A 26 20.83 11.59 -5.58
CA ASP A 26 20.16 11.51 -4.28
C ASP A 26 20.63 10.27 -3.49
N VAL A 27 21.80 10.40 -2.89
CA VAL A 27 22.51 9.34 -2.16
C VAL A 27 21.69 8.82 -0.99
N LYS A 28 20.78 9.63 -0.43
CA LYS A 28 19.90 9.22 0.67
C LYS A 28 18.89 8.15 0.25
N ASN A 29 18.56 8.12 -1.05
CA ASN A 29 17.58 7.19 -1.61
C ASN A 29 18.19 5.99 -2.34
N VAL A 30 19.51 5.83 -2.26
CA VAL A 30 20.23 4.72 -2.90
C VAL A 30 20.91 3.86 -1.85
N ARG A 31 20.97 2.57 -2.09
CA ARG A 31 21.76 1.62 -1.32
C ARG A 31 22.73 0.88 -2.24
N MET A 32 23.89 0.59 -1.70
CA MET A 32 24.86 -0.27 -2.34
C MET A 32 24.51 -1.72 -2.05
N VAL A 33 24.46 -2.54 -3.08
CA VAL A 33 24.20 -3.99 -2.98
C VAL A 33 25.28 -4.73 -3.69
N THR A 34 25.90 -5.69 -3.01
CA THR A 34 26.82 -6.65 -3.62
C THR A 34 26.06 -7.90 -4.03
N ARG A 35 26.22 -8.34 -5.25
CA ARG A 35 25.68 -9.60 -5.77
C ARG A 35 26.79 -10.41 -6.42
N LEU A 36 26.66 -11.72 -6.38
CA LEU A 36 27.45 -12.61 -7.17
C LEU A 36 26.72 -12.89 -8.49
N ASP A 37 27.42 -12.76 -9.60
CA ASP A 37 26.88 -13.21 -10.88
C ASP A 37 26.92 -14.74 -10.99
N LYS A 38 26.43 -15.28 -12.10
CA LYS A 38 26.44 -16.73 -12.37
C LYS A 38 27.84 -17.37 -12.45
N TYR A 39 28.86 -16.55 -12.51
CA TYR A 39 30.28 -16.97 -12.53
C TYR A 39 30.98 -16.74 -11.20
N PHE A 40 30.23 -16.36 -10.15
CA PHE A 40 30.74 -16.02 -8.82
C PHE A 40 31.65 -14.79 -8.81
N ILE A 41 31.53 -13.91 -9.79
CA ILE A 41 32.23 -12.62 -9.81
C ILE A 41 31.43 -11.61 -8.99
N PRO A 42 32.01 -11.02 -7.93
CA PRO A 42 31.34 -10.00 -7.15
C PRO A 42 31.02 -8.77 -8.02
N GLN A 43 29.78 -8.35 -8.03
CA GLN A 43 29.36 -7.15 -8.71
C GLN A 43 28.73 -6.15 -7.73
N LEU A 44 29.03 -4.87 -7.93
CA LEU A 44 28.51 -3.78 -7.13
C LEU A 44 27.35 -3.10 -7.87
N TYR A 45 26.20 -3.03 -7.24
CA TYR A 45 25.02 -2.39 -7.79
C TYR A 45 24.53 -1.29 -6.88
N PHE A 46 24.02 -0.21 -7.47
CA PHE A 46 23.34 0.86 -6.76
C PHE A 46 21.85 0.74 -7.02
N GLU A 47 21.09 0.39 -6.00
CA GLU A 47 19.65 0.28 -6.07
C GLU A 47 18.99 1.50 -5.40
N LYS A 48 18.02 2.10 -6.07
CA LYS A 48 17.18 3.12 -5.45
C LYS A 48 16.45 2.52 -4.24
N LYS A 49 16.64 3.11 -3.07
CA LYS A 49 15.91 2.68 -1.87
C LYS A 49 14.42 2.75 -2.16
N ARG A 50 13.71 1.63 -2.04
CA ARG A 50 12.27 1.64 -2.07
C ARG A 50 11.80 2.47 -0.88
N LYS A 51 11.19 3.62 -1.11
CA LYS A 51 10.47 4.33 -0.05
C LYS A 51 9.46 3.33 0.51
N LYS A 52 9.60 2.95 1.79
CA LYS A 52 8.49 2.29 2.49
C LYS A 52 7.34 3.28 2.36
N LYS A 53 6.30 2.92 1.57
CA LYS A 53 5.05 3.68 1.61
C LYS A 53 4.64 3.68 3.09
N LYS A 54 4.55 4.84 3.71
CA LYS A 54 3.87 4.97 5.00
C LYS A 54 2.50 4.35 4.75
N SER A 55 2.12 3.38 5.55
CA SER A 55 0.73 2.95 5.60
C SER A 55 -0.04 4.20 6.04
N GLU A 56 -0.71 4.84 5.10
CA GLU A 56 -1.54 5.99 5.43
C GLU A 56 -2.71 5.45 6.23
N ASN A 57 -2.70 5.73 7.52
CA ASN A 57 -3.83 5.45 8.37
C ASN A 57 -4.94 6.43 8.03
N PHE A 58 -6.18 5.96 8.07
CA PHE A 58 -7.35 6.79 7.84
C PHE A 58 -8.50 6.44 8.79
N GLU A 59 -9.42 7.35 8.94
CA GLU A 59 -10.63 7.22 9.73
C GLU A 59 -11.82 7.73 8.95
N ILE A 60 -12.95 7.04 9.06
CA ILE A 60 -14.23 7.46 8.50
C ILE A 60 -15.08 7.98 9.65
N SER A 61 -15.37 9.27 9.63
CA SER A 61 -16.30 9.90 10.57
C SER A 61 -17.68 10.03 9.93
N PHE A 62 -18.72 9.78 10.72
CA PHE A 62 -20.13 9.86 10.30
C PHE A 62 -20.80 11.00 11.04
N ASN A 63 -21.65 11.77 10.36
CA ASN A 63 -22.39 12.88 11.00
C ASN A 63 -23.67 12.42 11.73
N ASP A 64 -24.02 11.13 11.64
CA ASP A 64 -25.19 10.56 12.32
C ASP A 64 -24.93 10.10 13.78
N GLY A 65 -23.75 10.41 14.32
CA GLY A 65 -23.37 10.12 15.71
C GLY A 65 -22.88 8.70 15.97
N ARG A 66 -22.71 7.87 14.94
CA ARG A 66 -22.11 6.53 15.12
C ARG A 66 -20.61 6.58 15.31
N LYS A 67 -20.08 5.51 15.89
CA LYS A 67 -18.63 5.37 16.12
C LYS A 67 -17.86 5.42 14.79
N PRO A 68 -16.76 6.20 14.72
CA PRO A 68 -15.91 6.22 13.55
C PRO A 68 -15.28 4.83 13.27
N LEU A 69 -15.00 4.55 12.00
CA LEU A 69 -14.22 3.38 11.58
C LEU A 69 -12.77 3.82 11.34
N SER A 70 -11.82 3.27 12.08
CA SER A 70 -10.43 3.74 12.06
C SER A 70 -9.43 2.61 11.83
N THR A 71 -8.46 2.83 10.93
CA THR A 71 -7.35 1.90 10.71
C THR A 71 -6.35 1.85 11.87
N LYS A 72 -6.50 2.69 12.88
CA LYS A 72 -5.76 2.56 14.15
C LYS A 72 -6.33 1.47 15.07
N GLU A 73 -7.64 1.18 14.92
CA GLU A 73 -8.34 0.22 15.77
C GLU A 73 -8.53 -1.14 15.08
N MET A 74 -8.59 -1.18 13.75
CA MET A 74 -8.83 -2.38 12.95
C MET A 74 -8.04 -2.37 11.64
N ALA A 75 -7.89 -3.51 10.99
CA ALA A 75 -7.22 -3.59 9.70
C ALA A 75 -7.98 -2.79 8.61
N ALA A 76 -7.25 -2.21 7.65
CA ALA A 76 -7.87 -1.42 6.58
C ALA A 76 -8.88 -2.22 5.73
N GLU A 77 -8.72 -3.55 5.63
CA GLU A 77 -9.72 -4.41 4.98
C GLU A 77 -11.00 -4.53 5.81
N GLU A 78 -10.88 -4.60 7.13
CA GLU A 78 -12.04 -4.63 8.04
C GLU A 78 -12.80 -3.31 8.01
N VAL A 79 -12.09 -2.17 7.91
CA VAL A 79 -12.71 -0.85 7.71
C VAL A 79 -13.52 -0.83 6.41
N LEU A 80 -12.94 -1.33 5.30
CA LEU A 80 -13.63 -1.39 4.01
C LEU A 80 -14.88 -2.29 4.08
N LEU A 81 -14.74 -3.49 4.63
CA LEU A 81 -15.86 -4.44 4.76
C LEU A 81 -16.98 -3.88 5.65
N SER A 82 -16.63 -3.33 6.81
CA SER A 82 -17.59 -2.70 7.73
C SER A 82 -18.31 -1.52 7.11
N PHE A 83 -17.59 -0.72 6.30
CA PHE A 83 -18.20 0.40 5.60
C PHE A 83 -19.16 -0.06 4.49
N ILE A 84 -18.78 -1.07 3.70
CA ILE A 84 -19.66 -1.64 2.66
C ILE A 84 -20.89 -2.31 3.29
N ASP A 85 -20.73 -3.03 4.39
CA ASP A 85 -21.86 -3.62 5.14
C ASP A 85 -22.83 -2.54 5.62
N TYR A 86 -22.30 -1.44 6.14
CA TYR A 86 -23.11 -0.31 6.59
C TYR A 86 -23.94 0.34 5.48
N VAL A 87 -23.35 0.57 4.32
CA VAL A 87 -24.05 1.24 3.20
C VAL A 87 -24.90 0.29 2.38
N GLY A 88 -24.71 -1.02 2.54
CA GLY A 88 -25.36 -2.09 1.81
C GLY A 88 -24.61 -2.49 0.54
N VAL A 89 -24.34 -3.79 0.41
CA VAL A 89 -23.58 -4.39 -0.70
C VAL A 89 -24.20 -4.05 -2.05
N ASP A 90 -25.54 -4.16 -2.18
CA ASP A 90 -26.26 -3.91 -3.44
C ASP A 90 -26.15 -2.43 -3.88
N ASN A 91 -26.16 -1.51 -2.93
CA ASN A 91 -25.94 -0.09 -3.22
C ASN A 91 -24.54 0.15 -3.81
N VAL A 92 -23.53 -0.52 -3.28
CA VAL A 92 -22.15 -0.41 -3.79
C VAL A 92 -22.01 -1.05 -5.17
N ILE A 93 -22.67 -2.21 -5.40
CA ILE A 93 -22.70 -2.87 -6.72
C ILE A 93 -23.29 -1.93 -7.78
N SER A 94 -24.37 -1.22 -7.46
CA SER A 94 -25.04 -0.29 -8.39
C SER A 94 -24.12 0.83 -8.88
N LEU A 95 -23.08 1.20 -8.11
CA LEU A 95 -22.09 2.20 -8.50
C LEU A 95 -21.07 1.70 -9.52
N GLY A 96 -20.97 0.39 -9.76
CA GLY A 96 -20.03 -0.20 -10.70
C GLY A 96 -18.55 0.12 -10.42
N ILE A 97 -18.17 0.26 -9.13
CA ILE A 97 -16.81 0.62 -8.75
C ILE A 97 -15.83 -0.49 -9.15
N LYS A 98 -14.80 -0.08 -9.89
CA LYS A 98 -13.71 -0.98 -10.28
C LYS A 98 -12.47 -0.71 -9.46
N THR A 99 -11.77 -1.80 -9.13
CA THR A 99 -10.45 -1.77 -8.52
C THR A 99 -9.40 -1.23 -9.51
N LYS A 100 -8.22 -0.93 -9.02
CA LYS A 100 -7.08 -0.47 -9.84
C LYS A 100 -6.71 -1.43 -10.97
N ASN A 101 -7.00 -2.71 -10.80
CA ASN A 101 -6.74 -3.76 -11.81
C ASN A 101 -7.92 -3.94 -12.79
N GLY A 102 -8.92 -3.07 -12.79
CA GLY A 102 -10.07 -3.10 -13.68
C GLY A 102 -11.16 -4.10 -13.31
N LYS A 103 -10.98 -4.90 -12.24
CA LYS A 103 -12.00 -5.82 -11.73
C LYS A 103 -13.05 -5.05 -10.92
N ASN A 104 -14.25 -5.58 -10.83
CA ASN A 104 -15.27 -5.00 -9.96
C ASN A 104 -14.81 -5.09 -8.50
N LEU A 105 -15.17 -4.09 -7.69
CA LEU A 105 -14.87 -4.09 -6.24
C LEU A 105 -15.64 -5.22 -5.54
N ILE A 106 -16.86 -5.52 -6.00
CA ILE A 106 -17.71 -6.60 -5.48
C ILE A 106 -18.05 -7.56 -6.62
N SER A 107 -18.00 -8.86 -6.35
CA SER A 107 -18.26 -9.94 -7.30
C SER A 107 -19.21 -10.99 -6.70
N ASP A 108 -19.93 -11.69 -7.56
CA ASP A 108 -20.74 -12.85 -7.17
C ASP A 108 -19.89 -14.10 -6.88
N ASN A 109 -18.66 -14.14 -7.42
CA ASN A 109 -17.79 -15.30 -7.32
C ASN A 109 -16.50 -14.94 -6.58
N GLU A 110 -16.00 -15.87 -5.79
CA GLU A 110 -14.67 -15.84 -5.23
C GLU A 110 -13.66 -16.18 -6.33
N GLU A 111 -12.79 -15.24 -6.69
CA GLU A 111 -11.74 -15.50 -7.67
C GLU A 111 -10.44 -16.02 -7.02
N ASP A 112 -10.17 -15.62 -5.76
CA ASP A 112 -8.94 -15.94 -5.01
C ASP A 112 -9.18 -15.62 -3.52
N ALA A 113 -9.12 -16.64 -2.67
CA ALA A 113 -9.43 -16.55 -1.24
C ALA A 113 -8.58 -15.52 -0.47
N ASP A 114 -7.35 -15.27 -0.92
CA ASP A 114 -6.46 -14.28 -0.30
C ASP A 114 -6.81 -12.82 -0.66
N SER A 115 -7.52 -12.65 -1.74
CA SER A 115 -7.82 -11.34 -2.33
C SER A 115 -9.27 -10.93 -2.18
N TRP A 116 -10.16 -11.89 -1.93
CA TRP A 116 -11.60 -11.69 -1.86
C TRP A 116 -12.13 -12.17 -0.51
N LYS A 117 -12.96 -11.35 0.13
CA LYS A 117 -13.60 -11.69 1.40
C LYS A 117 -15.12 -11.74 1.25
N PRO A 118 -15.77 -12.75 1.83
CA PRO A 118 -17.22 -12.86 1.77
C PRO A 118 -17.88 -11.76 2.60
N LEU A 119 -18.94 -11.18 2.06
CA LEU A 119 -19.79 -10.20 2.72
C LEU A 119 -21.22 -10.29 2.16
N ASN A 120 -22.18 -10.65 3.00
CA ASN A 120 -23.62 -10.73 2.65
C ASN A 120 -23.90 -11.50 1.34
N GLY A 121 -23.29 -12.67 1.18
CA GLY A 121 -23.48 -13.53 0.00
C GLY A 121 -22.74 -13.07 -1.27
N LYS A 122 -21.91 -12.06 -1.19
CA LYS A 122 -21.03 -11.55 -2.25
C LYS A 122 -19.58 -11.59 -1.78
N TYR A 123 -18.65 -11.26 -2.66
CA TYR A 123 -17.22 -11.20 -2.38
C TYR A 123 -16.66 -9.81 -2.67
N VAL A 124 -15.95 -9.24 -1.71
CA VAL A 124 -15.31 -7.93 -1.81
C VAL A 124 -13.82 -8.09 -2.05
N CYS A 125 -13.28 -7.40 -3.05
CA CYS A 125 -11.85 -7.38 -3.33
C CYS A 125 -11.09 -6.55 -2.28
N VAL A 126 -10.26 -7.21 -1.47
CA VAL A 126 -9.47 -6.58 -0.39
C VAL A 126 -7.97 -6.51 -0.68
N LYS A 127 -7.52 -7.08 -1.80
CA LYS A 127 -6.09 -7.10 -2.21
C LYS A 127 -5.63 -5.77 -2.78
N THR A 128 -5.74 -4.72 -1.98
CA THR A 128 -5.29 -3.38 -2.33
C THR A 128 -4.62 -2.73 -1.12
N GLY A 129 -3.75 -1.74 -1.35
CA GLY A 129 -3.16 -0.96 -0.26
C GLY A 129 -4.20 -0.13 0.51
N SER A 130 -3.83 0.34 1.70
CA SER A 130 -4.71 1.21 2.50
C SER A 130 -5.16 2.47 1.75
N PRO A 131 -4.30 3.15 0.95
CA PRO A 131 -4.75 4.29 0.15
C PRO A 131 -5.80 3.94 -0.90
N ASP A 132 -5.68 2.77 -1.55
CA ASP A 132 -6.66 2.33 -2.54
C ASP A 132 -8.01 1.98 -1.89
N LYS A 133 -7.99 1.41 -0.67
CA LYS A 133 -9.20 1.16 0.12
C LYS A 133 -9.89 2.46 0.51
N ALA A 134 -9.14 3.45 1.00
CA ALA A 134 -9.66 4.78 1.31
C ALA A 134 -10.27 5.46 0.07
N ASN A 135 -9.61 5.36 -1.09
CA ASN A 135 -10.14 5.88 -2.35
C ASN A 135 -11.45 5.19 -2.77
N ASN A 136 -11.55 3.87 -2.62
CA ASN A 136 -12.77 3.14 -2.92
C ASN A 136 -13.91 3.59 -1.98
N ILE A 137 -13.65 3.73 -0.69
CA ILE A 137 -14.60 4.27 0.29
C ILE A 137 -15.04 5.69 -0.10
N GLN A 138 -14.10 6.57 -0.49
CA GLN A 138 -14.44 7.93 -0.92
C GLN A 138 -15.35 7.94 -2.17
N ARG A 139 -15.12 7.02 -3.10
CA ARG A 139 -15.98 6.87 -4.28
C ARG A 139 -17.38 6.39 -3.92
N ILE A 140 -17.51 5.50 -2.92
CA ILE A 140 -18.82 5.06 -2.40
C ILE A 140 -19.53 6.22 -1.71
N ILE A 141 -18.84 6.96 -0.85
CA ILE A 141 -19.39 8.16 -0.17
C ILE A 141 -19.96 9.13 -1.20
N ASN A 142 -19.17 9.47 -2.21
CA ASN A 142 -19.57 10.42 -3.25
C ASN A 142 -20.71 9.86 -4.13
N GLY A 143 -20.65 8.59 -4.51
CA GLY A 143 -21.64 7.97 -5.39
C GLY A 143 -23.01 7.76 -4.75
N LEU A 144 -23.05 7.52 -3.44
CA LEU A 144 -24.28 7.33 -2.66
C LEU A 144 -24.71 8.58 -1.88
N ASN A 145 -23.99 9.70 -2.00
CA ASN A 145 -24.21 10.94 -1.23
C ASN A 145 -24.30 10.70 0.30
N ILE A 146 -23.38 9.87 0.82
CA ILE A 146 -23.36 9.53 2.25
C ILE A 146 -22.76 10.71 3.03
N ASP A 147 -23.38 11.09 4.13
CA ASP A 147 -22.86 12.11 5.03
C ASP A 147 -21.76 11.54 5.95
N ALA A 148 -20.62 11.26 5.34
CA ALA A 148 -19.43 10.75 5.98
C ALA A 148 -18.16 11.39 5.38
N LYS A 149 -17.08 11.38 6.15
CA LYS A 149 -15.82 12.00 5.77
C LYS A 149 -14.63 11.10 6.07
N ILE A 150 -13.68 11.05 5.14
CA ILE A 150 -12.40 10.37 5.37
C ILE A 150 -11.38 11.40 5.86
N ASN A 151 -10.77 11.10 7.00
CA ASN A 151 -9.65 11.86 7.56
C ASN A 151 -8.39 10.99 7.51
N TYR A 152 -7.32 11.50 6.90
CA TYR A 152 -6.00 10.86 6.94
C TYR A 152 -5.29 11.20 8.24
N LEU A 153 -4.65 10.19 8.89
CA LEU A 153 -4.11 10.27 10.25
C LEU A 153 -2.57 10.28 10.26
#